data_77b58980e8a4bfafb4968818070cce99
#
_entry.id   77b58980e8a4bfafb4968818070cce99
#
_cell.length_a   1.000
_cell.length_b   1.000
_cell.length_c   1.000
_cell.angle_alpha   90.00
_cell.angle_beta   90.00
_cell.angle_gamma   90.00
#
_symmetry.space_group_name_H-M   'P 1'
#
loop_
_entity.id
_entity.type
_entity.pdbx_description
1 polymer ?
#
loop_
_entity_poly.entity_id
_entity_poly.type
_entity_poly.pdbx_seq_one_letter_code
_entity_poly.pdbx_strand_id
1 'polypeptide(L)'
;MGIIENKKRGLDIEEREYIKKYFYAQLANIFTPYSECKVEPHQRHNDPYDFIVKFKKNGRVYTKYIEIKSGNAQLSKREKEFQAKHPRSYIIQRHSADSDFHKVKEEIRSLFSKRDWIDWLKSF
;
A
#
# COMPACT_ATOMS: atom_id res chain seq x y z
N MET A 1 5.71 -31.33 15.12
CA MET A 1 6.19 -30.51 14.51
C MET A 1 5.56 -29.32 13.87
N GLY A 2 4.40 -28.90 14.34
CA GLY A 2 3.79 -27.67 13.92
C GLY A 2 4.67 -26.43 14.10
N ILE A 3 5.65 -26.53 14.97
CA ILE A 3 6.58 -25.43 15.25
C ILE A 3 7.33 -24.99 14.00
N ILE A 4 7.77 -25.95 13.18
CA ILE A 4 8.52 -25.65 11.96
C ILE A 4 7.63 -24.94 10.95
N GLU A 5 6.40 -25.37 10.84
CA GLU A 5 5.43 -24.79 9.92
C GLU A 5 5.07 -23.38 10.33
N ASN A 6 4.95 -23.13 11.64
CA ASN A 6 4.62 -21.82 12.15
C ASN A 6 5.68 -20.78 11.81
N LYS A 7 6.94 -21.17 11.76
CA LYS A 7 8.02 -20.25 11.36
C LYS A 7 7.91 -19.79 9.92
N LYS A 8 7.21 -20.54 9.06
CA LYS A 8 7.09 -20.24 7.64
C LYS A 8 5.77 -19.58 7.27
N ARG A 9 4.84 -19.48 8.20
CA ARG A 9 3.53 -18.96 7.86
C ARG A 9 3.49 -17.45 7.58
N GLY A 10 4.52 -16.72 8.03
CA GLY A 10 4.54 -15.28 7.88
C GLY A 10 3.59 -14.57 8.82
N LEU A 11 3.11 -13.41 8.41
CA LEU A 11 2.21 -12.57 9.21
C LEU A 11 0.77 -13.11 9.19
N ASP A 12 0.09 -13.04 10.31
CA ASP A 12 -1.32 -13.41 10.39
C ASP A 12 -2.21 -12.25 9.90
N ILE A 13 -3.53 -12.46 9.92
CA ILE A 13 -4.48 -11.48 9.40
C ILE A 13 -4.43 -10.18 10.19
N GLU A 14 -4.37 -10.26 11.52
CA GLU A 14 -4.33 -9.06 12.37
C GLU A 14 -3.06 -8.24 12.12
N GLU A 15 -1.93 -8.92 12.01
CA GLU A 15 -0.66 -8.27 11.72
C GLU A 15 -0.68 -7.59 10.35
N ARG A 16 -1.23 -8.25 9.34
CA ARG A 16 -1.35 -7.66 8.01
C ARG A 16 -2.27 -6.44 8.02
N GLU A 17 -3.38 -6.50 8.74
CA GLU A 17 -4.28 -5.36 8.86
C GLU A 17 -3.60 -4.19 9.58
N TYR A 18 -2.81 -4.47 10.61
CA TYR A 18 -2.05 -3.44 11.30
C TYR A 18 -1.00 -2.81 10.37
N ILE A 19 -0.33 -3.61 9.57
CA ILE A 19 0.64 -3.12 8.59
C ILE A 19 -0.03 -2.16 7.61
N LYS A 20 -1.22 -2.49 7.14
CA LYS A 20 -1.97 -1.60 6.24
C LYS A 20 -2.30 -0.28 6.91
N LYS A 21 -2.75 -0.30 8.16
CA LYS A 21 -3.02 0.91 8.93
C LYS A 21 -1.77 1.75 9.14
N TYR A 22 -0.66 1.10 9.42
CA TYR A 22 0.62 1.79 9.60
C TYR A 22 1.05 2.46 8.29
N PHE A 23 0.94 1.76 7.18
CA PHE A 23 1.25 2.31 5.86
C PHE A 23 0.36 3.51 5.56
N TYR A 24 -0.93 3.39 5.82
CA TYR A 24 -1.88 4.49 5.63
C TYR A 24 -1.50 5.72 6.44
N ALA A 25 -1.13 5.53 7.71
CA ALA A 25 -0.74 6.63 8.58
C ALA A 25 0.50 7.35 8.06
N GLN A 26 1.47 6.61 7.52
CA GLN A 26 2.66 7.21 6.92
C GLN A 26 2.31 8.04 5.68
N LEU A 27 1.45 7.51 4.81
CA LEU A 27 0.98 8.25 3.64
C LEU A 27 0.24 9.52 4.04
N ALA A 28 -0.68 9.41 4.99
CA ALA A 28 -1.45 10.55 5.45
C ALA A 28 -0.56 11.65 5.99
N ASN A 29 0.46 11.28 6.78
CA ASN A 29 1.41 12.25 7.31
C ASN A 29 2.17 12.99 6.21
N ILE A 30 2.58 12.27 5.17
CA ILE A 30 3.34 12.87 4.07
C ILE A 30 2.48 13.86 3.29
N PHE A 31 1.23 13.54 3.03
CA PHE A 31 0.38 14.35 2.18
C PHE A 31 -0.47 15.39 2.94
N THR A 32 -0.54 15.31 4.27
CA THR A 32 -1.32 16.24 5.08
C THR A 32 -0.98 17.73 4.81
N PRO A 33 0.30 18.13 4.66
CA PRO A 33 0.63 19.52 4.39
C PRO A 33 0.16 20.02 3.03
N TYR A 34 -0.27 19.15 2.14
CA TYR A 34 -0.63 19.52 0.78
C TYR A 34 -2.15 19.47 0.63
N SER A 35 -2.79 20.62 0.56
CA SER A 35 -4.24 20.73 0.46
C SER A 35 -4.80 20.08 -0.81
N GLU A 36 -3.97 19.96 -1.85
CA GLU A 36 -4.33 19.34 -3.12
C GLU A 36 -4.34 17.82 -3.07
N CYS A 37 -3.78 17.24 -2.03
CA CYS A 37 -3.64 15.79 -1.89
C CYS A 37 -4.62 15.25 -0.86
N LYS A 38 -5.18 14.08 -1.14
CA LYS A 38 -6.09 13.40 -0.24
C LYS A 38 -5.81 11.91 -0.26
N VAL A 39 -5.68 11.30 0.91
CA VAL A 39 -5.49 9.87 1.05
C VAL A 39 -6.74 9.28 1.68
N GLU A 40 -7.33 8.29 1.02
CA GLU A 40 -8.55 7.66 1.49
C GLU A 40 -8.36 6.13 1.54
N PRO A 41 -8.96 5.45 2.52
CA PRO A 41 -9.00 4.00 2.50
C PRO A 41 -9.94 3.51 1.39
N HIS A 42 -9.91 2.21 1.09
CA HIS A 42 -10.88 1.63 0.19
C HIS A 42 -12.30 1.86 0.73
N GLN A 43 -13.24 2.05 -0.17
CA GLN A 43 -14.62 2.36 0.22
C GLN A 43 -15.47 1.12 0.40
N ARG A 44 -15.13 0.03 -0.30
CA ARG A 44 -15.85 -1.23 -0.26
C ARG A 44 -14.91 -2.37 0.09
N HIS A 45 -15.42 -3.34 0.84
CA HIS A 45 -14.63 -4.50 1.25
C HIS A 45 -13.95 -5.22 0.07
N ASN A 46 -14.59 -5.24 -1.09
CA ASN A 46 -14.09 -5.95 -2.26
C ASN A 46 -13.31 -5.09 -3.25
N ASP A 47 -12.98 -3.87 -2.90
CA ASP A 47 -12.18 -3.03 -3.78
C ASP A 47 -10.81 -3.68 -4.00
N PRO A 48 -10.29 -3.65 -5.24
CA PRO A 48 -9.03 -4.30 -5.56
C PRO A 48 -7.79 -3.50 -5.13
N TYR A 49 -7.95 -2.58 -4.21
CA TYR A 49 -6.89 -1.75 -3.66
C TYR A 49 -7.19 -1.43 -2.20
N ASP A 50 -6.14 -1.10 -1.46
CA ASP A 50 -6.27 -0.75 -0.04
C ASP A 50 -6.49 0.75 0.15
N PHE A 51 -5.82 1.60 -0.64
CA PHE A 51 -5.87 3.04 -0.50
C PHE A 51 -5.97 3.73 -1.85
N ILE A 52 -6.55 4.94 -1.80
CA ILE A 52 -6.58 5.85 -2.95
C ILE A 52 -5.86 7.12 -2.56
N VAL A 53 -4.94 7.58 -3.41
CA VAL A 53 -4.34 8.90 -3.26
C VAL A 53 -4.85 9.76 -4.41
N LYS A 54 -5.53 10.85 -4.08
CA LYS A 54 -6.05 11.81 -5.06
C LYS A 54 -5.23 13.08 -4.99
N PHE A 55 -4.89 13.59 -6.16
CA PHE A 55 -4.12 14.82 -6.27
C PHE A 55 -4.79 15.73 -7.30
N LYS A 56 -5.10 16.95 -6.90
CA LYS A 56 -5.74 17.92 -7.78
C LYS A 56 -4.70 18.92 -8.29
N LYS A 57 -4.59 19.04 -9.60
CA LYS A 57 -3.66 19.96 -10.24
C LYS A 57 -4.30 20.56 -11.48
N ASN A 58 -4.32 21.89 -11.58
CA ASN A 58 -4.85 22.61 -12.72
C ASN A 58 -6.27 22.18 -13.10
N GLY A 59 -7.13 21.97 -12.09
CA GLY A 59 -8.50 21.55 -12.32
C GLY A 59 -8.71 20.08 -12.64
N ARG A 60 -7.63 19.29 -12.73
CA ARG A 60 -7.70 17.84 -12.95
C ARG A 60 -7.41 17.09 -11.67
N VAL A 61 -8.11 15.98 -11.49
CA VAL A 61 -7.86 15.07 -10.37
C VAL A 61 -7.10 13.86 -10.88
N TYR A 62 -5.92 13.65 -10.34
CA TYR A 62 -5.11 12.46 -10.60
C TYR A 62 -5.32 11.50 -9.45
N THR A 63 -5.46 10.21 -9.78
CA THR A 63 -5.75 9.19 -8.77
C THR A 63 -4.72 8.08 -8.88
N LYS A 64 -4.18 7.68 -7.73
CA LYS A 64 -3.35 6.48 -7.64
C LYS A 64 -3.98 5.51 -6.66
N TYR A 65 -3.92 4.25 -7.01
CA TYR A 65 -4.47 3.16 -6.20
C TYR A 65 -3.31 2.33 -5.66
N ILE A 66 -3.34 2.07 -4.37
CA ILE A 66 -2.25 1.33 -3.71
C ILE A 66 -2.81 0.05 -3.09
N GLU A 67 -2.21 -1.05 -3.46
CA GLU A 67 -2.49 -2.36 -2.87
C GLU A 67 -1.26 -2.83 -2.09
N ILE A 68 -1.45 -3.22 -0.84
CA ILE A 68 -0.39 -3.71 0.02
C ILE A 68 -0.39 -5.24 -0.03
N LYS A 69 0.75 -5.82 -0.36
CA LYS A 69 0.91 -7.28 -0.44
C LYS A 69 2.06 -7.74 0.43
N SER A 70 1.88 -8.88 1.06
CA SER A 70 2.91 -9.52 1.89
C SER A 70 3.71 -10.50 1.04
N GLY A 71 5.03 -10.36 1.06
CA GLY A 71 5.96 -11.29 0.39
C GLY A 71 5.63 -11.50 -1.07
N ASN A 72 5.44 -12.76 -1.45
CA ASN A 72 5.14 -13.16 -2.83
C ASN A 72 3.65 -13.43 -3.05
N ALA A 73 2.79 -12.89 -2.20
CA ALA A 73 1.35 -13.09 -2.34
C ALA A 73 0.89 -12.72 -3.75
N GLN A 74 0.10 -13.59 -4.36
CA GLN A 74 -0.37 -13.39 -5.72
C GLN A 74 -1.51 -12.40 -5.77
N LEU A 75 -1.62 -11.67 -6.86
CA LEU A 75 -2.77 -10.83 -7.12
C LEU A 75 -3.98 -11.72 -7.39
N SER A 76 -5.13 -11.36 -6.85
CA SER A 76 -6.39 -12.00 -7.20
C SER A 76 -6.75 -11.69 -8.65
N LYS A 77 -7.71 -12.42 -9.20
CA LYS A 77 -8.20 -12.16 -10.55
C LYS A 77 -8.69 -10.73 -10.69
N ARG A 78 -9.44 -10.25 -9.70
CA ARG A 78 -9.98 -8.89 -9.68
C ARG A 78 -8.86 -7.84 -9.65
N GLU A 79 -7.82 -8.09 -8.86
CA GLU A 79 -6.67 -7.21 -8.79
C GLU A 79 -5.90 -7.16 -10.12
N LYS A 80 -5.74 -8.30 -10.76
CA LYS A 80 -5.10 -8.37 -12.09
C LYS A 80 -5.89 -7.60 -13.14
N GLU A 81 -7.20 -7.74 -13.12
CA GLU A 81 -8.08 -7.01 -14.04
C GLU A 81 -7.99 -5.51 -13.81
N PHE A 82 -7.98 -5.09 -12.56
CA PHE A 82 -7.85 -3.68 -12.21
C PHE A 82 -6.50 -3.13 -12.66
N GLN A 83 -5.42 -3.88 -12.42
CA GLN A 83 -4.08 -3.50 -12.86
C GLN A 83 -4.01 -3.31 -14.37
N ALA A 84 -4.66 -4.19 -15.13
CA ALA A 84 -4.70 -4.10 -16.59
C ALA A 84 -5.42 -2.84 -17.06
N LYS A 85 -6.46 -2.41 -16.35
CA LYS A 85 -7.20 -1.19 -16.68
C LYS A 85 -6.50 0.08 -16.23
N HIS A 86 -5.67 0.00 -15.19
CA HIS A 86 -5.02 1.16 -14.59
C HIS A 86 -3.51 0.93 -14.44
N PRO A 87 -2.81 0.64 -15.56
CA PRO A 87 -1.41 0.19 -15.47
C PRO A 87 -0.45 1.23 -14.90
N ARG A 88 -0.77 2.52 -15.01
CA ARG A 88 0.08 3.60 -14.50
C ARG A 88 -0.37 4.11 -13.14
N SER A 89 -1.59 3.80 -12.76
CA SER A 89 -2.19 4.34 -11.54
C SER A 89 -2.29 3.31 -10.42
N TYR A 90 -2.13 2.04 -10.73
CA TYR A 90 -2.25 0.96 -9.76
C TYR A 90 -0.86 0.49 -9.33
N ILE A 91 -0.58 0.59 -8.06
CA ILE A 91 0.74 0.32 -7.50
C ILE A 91 0.63 -0.78 -6.47
N ILE A 92 1.43 -1.83 -6.65
CA ILE A 92 1.54 -2.90 -5.68
C ILE A 92 2.75 -2.59 -4.80
N GLN A 93 2.50 -2.36 -3.53
CA GLN A 93 3.54 -2.14 -2.55
C GLN A 93 3.72 -3.40 -1.74
N ARG A 94 4.85 -4.06 -1.93
CA ARG A 94 5.16 -5.30 -1.23
C ARG A 94 6.04 -5.03 -0.02
N HIS A 95 5.75 -5.72 1.07
CA HIS A 95 6.63 -5.78 2.22
C HIS A 95 7.02 -7.24 2.44
N SER A 96 8.07 -7.47 3.24
CA SER A 96 8.51 -8.84 3.49
C SER A 96 7.43 -9.62 4.27
N ALA A 97 7.44 -10.93 4.09
CA ALA A 97 6.57 -11.85 4.83
C ALA A 97 7.25 -12.31 6.13
N ASP A 98 8.19 -11.52 6.63
CA ASP A 98 8.90 -11.82 7.87
C ASP A 98 7.90 -11.82 9.03
N SER A 99 7.97 -12.84 9.87
CA SER A 99 7.14 -12.92 11.08
C SER A 99 7.57 -11.93 12.15
N ASP A 100 8.74 -11.30 11.99
CA ASP A 100 9.19 -10.24 12.88
C ASP A 100 8.52 -8.93 12.47
N PHE A 101 7.50 -8.59 13.20
CA PHE A 101 6.68 -7.41 12.97
C PHE A 101 7.50 -6.10 13.02
N HIS A 102 8.50 -6.04 13.88
CA HIS A 102 9.39 -4.89 13.96
C HIS A 102 10.18 -4.67 12.68
N LYS A 103 10.68 -5.73 12.10
CA LYS A 103 11.42 -5.64 10.83
C LYS A 103 10.55 -5.12 9.71
N VAL A 104 9.31 -5.58 9.65
CA VAL A 104 8.39 -5.13 8.61
C VAL A 104 8.11 -3.64 8.76
N LYS A 105 7.88 -3.16 9.97
CA LYS A 105 7.65 -1.73 10.21
C LYS A 105 8.87 -0.88 9.84
N GLU A 106 10.07 -1.33 10.17
CA GLU A 106 11.29 -0.63 9.78
C GLU A 106 11.48 -0.61 8.27
N GLU A 107 11.14 -1.69 7.59
CA GLU A 107 11.17 -1.75 6.13
C GLU A 107 10.24 -0.71 5.52
N ILE A 108 9.02 -0.60 6.03
CA ILE A 108 8.05 0.39 5.54
C ILE A 108 8.56 1.81 5.83
N ARG A 109 9.06 2.06 7.02
CA ARG A 109 9.60 3.37 7.38
C ARG A 109 10.75 3.76 6.45
N SER A 110 11.64 2.82 6.17
CA SER A 110 12.75 3.04 5.25
C SER A 110 12.26 3.38 3.84
N LEU A 111 11.24 2.70 3.38
CA LEU A 111 10.63 2.97 2.08
C LEU A 111 10.15 4.42 2.01
N PHE A 112 9.45 4.88 3.03
CA PHE A 112 8.91 6.24 3.05
C PHE A 112 10.01 7.31 3.10
N SER A 113 11.15 7.01 3.71
CA SER A 113 12.26 7.97 3.77
C SER A 113 13.07 8.04 2.46
N LYS A 114 13.00 7.03 1.60
CA LYS A 114 13.78 6.96 0.38
C LYS A 114 13.07 7.49 -0.86
N ARG A 115 11.75 7.53 -0.84
CA ARG A 115 10.98 7.93 -2.01
C ARG A 115 10.50 9.37 -1.88
N ASP A 116 10.67 10.14 -2.94
CA ASP A 116 9.98 11.43 -3.04
C ASP A 116 8.54 11.16 -3.48
N TRP A 117 7.65 11.14 -2.50
CA TRP A 117 6.24 10.79 -2.72
C TRP A 117 5.50 11.85 -3.54
N ILE A 118 5.92 13.10 -3.46
CA ILE A 118 5.29 14.17 -4.24
C ILE A 118 5.65 14.02 -5.71
N ASP A 119 6.93 13.78 -6.02
CA ASP A 119 7.36 13.53 -7.40
C ASP A 119 6.71 12.27 -7.95
N TRP A 120 6.62 11.21 -7.14
CA TRP A 120 5.93 10.00 -7.52
C TRP A 120 4.47 10.26 -7.88
N LEU A 121 3.78 11.07 -7.09
CA LEU A 121 2.38 11.41 -7.32
C LEU A 121 2.19 12.20 -8.61
N LYS A 122 3.14 13.05 -8.95
CA LYS A 122 3.11 13.85 -10.17
C LYS A 122 3.56 13.12 -11.43
N SER A 123 4.14 11.93 -11.27
CA SER A 123 4.68 11.14 -12.39
C SER A 123 3.57 10.37 -13.10
N PHE A 124 2.98 10.99 -14.08
CA PHE A 124 1.97 10.36 -14.92
C PHE A 124 2.36 10.45 -16.38
#